data_c69f2a1ea3d3ce572f9fdc8022b6b975
#
_entry.id   c69f2a1ea3d3ce572f9fdc8022b6b975
#
_cell.length_a   1.000
_cell.length_b   1.000
_cell.length_c   1.000
_cell.angle_alpha   90.00
_cell.angle_beta   90.00
_cell.angle_gamma   90.00
#
_symmetry.space_group_name_H-M   'P 1'
#
loop_
_entity.id
_entity.type
_entity.pdbx_description
1 polymer ?
#
loop_
_entity_poly.entity_id
_entity_poly.type
_entity_poly.pdbx_seq_one_letter_code
_entity_poly.pdbx_strand_id
1 'polypeptide(L)'
;MPFSPLIAPGHNGANWTVNIHLGKAWITILASSNYEVFGRAADTDQLLDSLVVNERVRQKREETPSLLAIVSQSVKIMQFVDEETGIDCNKRINGRKRSIAVDRLWLPWSVAVTATNISDNEAGRLVVDRLKGKVPRLKTIVADHGYKVSFVDCAEDKGWQVEIVQKPESSRGFVPEKNRWMVERSFGCGSPLGLNFRRPHRRTSLFRDVEKTVESSEAMLQIAFISIIINRFAK
;
A
#
# COMPACT_ATOMS: atom_id res chain seq x y z
N MET A 1 -6.72 2.93 -29.49
CA MET A 1 -6.66 4.39 -29.47
C MET A 1 -5.97 4.83 -28.19
N PRO A 2 -4.94 5.69 -28.23
CA PRO A 2 -4.20 6.08 -27.05
C PRO A 2 -5.02 7.05 -26.19
N PHE A 3 -5.12 6.78 -24.92
CA PHE A 3 -5.74 7.67 -23.95
C PHE A 3 -4.87 8.91 -23.72
N SER A 4 -5.37 10.06 -24.16
CA SER A 4 -4.84 11.36 -23.73
C SER A 4 -5.66 11.84 -22.55
N PRO A 5 -5.06 12.12 -21.39
CA PRO A 5 -5.77 12.81 -20.31
C PRO A 5 -6.01 14.26 -20.77
N LEU A 6 -7.27 14.66 -20.86
CA LEU A 6 -7.65 16.06 -21.04
C LEU A 6 -7.30 16.82 -19.75
N ILE A 7 -6.19 17.53 -19.79
CA ILE A 7 -5.80 18.49 -18.74
C ILE A 7 -6.36 19.83 -19.18
N ALA A 8 -7.38 20.31 -18.49
CA ALA A 8 -7.86 21.68 -18.66
C ALA A 8 -7.20 22.59 -17.60
N PRO A 9 -6.50 23.67 -17.96
CA PRO A 9 -5.97 24.62 -17.00
C PRO A 9 -7.08 25.53 -16.50
N GLY A 10 -7.37 25.45 -15.20
CA GLY A 10 -8.19 26.45 -14.51
C GLY A 10 -7.35 27.67 -14.11
N HIS A 11 -7.88 28.85 -14.32
CA HIS A 11 -7.23 30.10 -13.94
C HIS A 11 -7.09 30.25 -12.41
N ASN A 12 -5.87 30.61 -11.96
CA ASN A 12 -5.50 31.05 -10.61
C ASN A 12 -5.59 29.98 -9.47
N GLY A 13 -4.43 29.38 -9.22
CA GLY A 13 -4.22 28.32 -8.23
C GLY A 13 -4.37 26.96 -8.93
N ALA A 14 -3.24 26.26 -9.16
CA ALA A 14 -3.24 25.08 -10.02
C ALA A 14 -4.11 23.96 -9.45
N ASN A 15 -5.38 23.96 -9.78
CA ASN A 15 -6.28 22.84 -9.60
C ASN A 15 -6.12 21.86 -10.77
N TRP A 16 -5.77 20.63 -10.47
CA TRP A 16 -5.68 19.57 -11.47
C TRP A 16 -6.93 18.68 -11.38
N THR A 17 -7.57 18.49 -12.50
CA THR A 17 -8.69 17.57 -12.61
C THR A 17 -8.25 16.35 -13.42
N VAL A 18 -8.30 15.17 -12.82
CA VAL A 18 -8.09 13.91 -13.53
C VAL A 18 -9.44 13.23 -13.69
N ASN A 19 -9.91 13.12 -14.92
CA ASN A 19 -11.11 12.37 -15.22
C ASN A 19 -10.72 10.94 -15.61
N ILE A 20 -11.21 9.97 -14.87
CA ILE A 20 -10.97 8.55 -15.11
C ILE A 20 -12.29 7.92 -15.55
N HIS A 21 -12.30 7.34 -16.75
CA HIS A 21 -13.46 6.65 -17.30
C HIS A 21 -13.41 5.16 -16.94
N LEU A 22 -14.37 4.70 -16.16
CA LEU A 22 -14.53 3.29 -15.77
C LEU A 22 -15.77 2.71 -16.46
N GLY A 23 -15.62 2.29 -17.70
CA GLY A 23 -16.69 1.64 -18.43
C GLY A 23 -17.97 2.46 -18.61
N LYS A 24 -18.81 2.54 -17.58
CA LYS A 24 -20.05 3.34 -17.58
C LYS A 24 -20.02 4.53 -16.62
N ALA A 25 -18.94 4.72 -15.86
CA ALA A 25 -18.82 5.76 -14.86
C ALA A 25 -17.59 6.65 -15.10
N TRP A 26 -17.73 7.94 -14.84
CA TRP A 26 -16.63 8.89 -14.77
C TRP A 26 -16.28 9.14 -13.31
N ILE A 27 -15.02 8.99 -12.96
CA ILE A 27 -14.50 9.44 -11.68
C ILE A 27 -13.67 10.69 -11.95
N THR A 28 -14.13 11.80 -11.42
CA THR A 28 -13.41 13.07 -11.47
C THR A 28 -12.60 13.23 -10.19
N ILE A 29 -11.28 13.27 -10.33
CA ILE A 29 -10.38 13.54 -9.23
C ILE A 29 -9.90 14.98 -9.35
N LEU A 30 -10.22 15.82 -8.35
CA LEU A 30 -9.79 17.22 -8.27
C LEU A 30 -8.58 17.33 -7.35
N ALA A 31 -7.47 17.90 -7.79
CA ALA A 31 -6.32 18.25 -6.98
C ALA A 31 -6.13 19.76 -6.98
N SER A 32 -6.05 20.38 -5.82
CA SER A 32 -5.73 21.79 -5.69
C SER A 32 -4.26 21.99 -5.32
N SER A 33 -3.67 23.09 -5.81
CA SER A 33 -2.27 23.43 -5.53
C SER A 33 -1.98 23.80 -4.07
N ASN A 34 -3.01 23.88 -3.24
CA ASN A 34 -2.87 24.23 -1.82
C ASN A 34 -2.89 22.99 -0.91
N TYR A 35 -2.46 21.82 -1.41
CA TYR A 35 -2.32 20.59 -0.62
C TYR A 35 -3.57 20.12 0.13
N GLU A 36 -4.71 20.69 -0.11
CA GLU A 36 -5.99 20.06 0.22
C GLU A 36 -6.27 18.99 -0.83
N VAL A 37 -5.54 17.88 -0.69
CA VAL A 37 -5.78 16.71 -1.50
C VAL A 37 -7.14 16.18 -1.11
N PHE A 38 -8.09 16.35 -2.03
CA PHE A 38 -9.30 15.55 -2.19
C PHE A 38 -10.12 15.29 -0.96
N GLY A 39 -11.39 15.35 -1.18
CA GLY A 39 -12.38 14.91 -0.25
C GLY A 39 -11.85 13.86 0.71
N ARG A 40 -11.90 14.13 1.96
CA ARG A 40 -11.44 13.42 3.15
C ARG A 40 -10.74 12.08 2.87
N ALA A 41 -9.66 11.75 3.54
CA ALA A 41 -8.95 10.45 3.43
C ALA A 41 -9.90 9.22 3.45
N ALA A 42 -11.07 9.36 4.06
CA ALA A 42 -12.16 8.38 4.03
C ALA A 42 -12.67 8.07 2.61
N ASP A 43 -12.68 9.03 1.68
CA ASP A 43 -13.23 8.83 0.34
C ASP A 43 -12.27 8.01 -0.53
N THR A 44 -10.94 8.21 -0.37
CA THR A 44 -9.94 7.41 -1.09
C THR A 44 -9.89 5.97 -0.59
N ASP A 45 -10.07 5.74 0.72
CA ASP A 45 -10.11 4.42 1.33
C ASP A 45 -11.31 3.60 0.82
N GLN A 46 -12.51 4.21 0.83
CA GLN A 46 -13.73 3.58 0.31
C GLN A 46 -13.65 3.26 -1.19
N LEU A 47 -13.11 4.19 -1.97
CA LEU A 47 -12.90 3.97 -3.40
C LEU A 47 -11.93 2.82 -3.64
N LEU A 48 -10.81 2.79 -2.91
CA LEU A 48 -9.83 1.72 -3.01
C LEU A 48 -10.46 0.37 -2.65
N ASP A 49 -11.19 0.28 -1.53
CA ASP A 49 -11.88 -0.93 -1.08
C ASP A 49 -12.83 -1.46 -2.18
N SER A 50 -13.63 -0.57 -2.77
CA SER A 50 -14.56 -0.93 -3.85
C SER A 50 -13.84 -1.47 -5.10
N LEU A 51 -12.73 -0.83 -5.50
CA LEU A 51 -11.94 -1.26 -6.65
C LEU A 51 -11.23 -2.60 -6.40
N VAL A 52 -10.75 -2.82 -5.18
CA VAL A 52 -10.12 -4.08 -4.77
C VAL A 52 -11.12 -5.23 -4.85
N VAL A 53 -12.32 -5.06 -4.31
CA VAL A 53 -13.39 -6.07 -4.40
C VAL A 53 -13.75 -6.36 -5.86
N ASN A 54 -13.98 -5.32 -6.67
CA ASN A 54 -14.32 -5.48 -8.09
C ASN A 54 -13.22 -6.22 -8.87
N GLU A 55 -11.94 -5.91 -8.63
CA GLU A 55 -10.83 -6.60 -9.28
C GLU A 55 -10.76 -8.07 -8.86
N ARG A 56 -11.02 -8.40 -7.60
CA ARG A 56 -11.07 -9.79 -7.14
C ARG A 56 -12.16 -10.58 -7.84
N VAL A 57 -13.38 -10.03 -7.91
CA VAL A 57 -14.52 -10.64 -8.62
C VAL A 57 -14.19 -10.84 -10.10
N ARG A 58 -13.58 -9.84 -10.75
CA ARG A 58 -13.10 -9.92 -12.13
C ARG A 58 -12.12 -11.09 -12.33
N GLN A 59 -11.24 -11.31 -11.36
CA GLN A 59 -10.27 -12.41 -11.34
C GLN A 59 -10.87 -13.75 -10.86
N LYS A 60 -12.20 -13.87 -10.81
CA LYS A 60 -12.94 -15.04 -10.33
C LYS A 60 -12.52 -15.47 -8.92
N ARG A 61 -12.30 -14.50 -8.06
CA ARG A 61 -12.03 -14.70 -6.63
C ARG A 61 -13.20 -14.20 -5.81
N GLU A 62 -13.30 -14.72 -4.59
CA GLU A 62 -14.25 -14.21 -3.61
C GLU A 62 -13.97 -12.74 -3.28
N GLU A 63 -14.99 -11.99 -2.93
CA GLU A 63 -14.90 -10.55 -2.61
C GLU A 63 -13.80 -10.21 -1.59
N THR A 64 -13.70 -11.00 -0.53
CA THR A 64 -12.70 -10.81 0.52
C THR A 64 -11.69 -11.94 0.58
N PRO A 65 -10.42 -11.69 0.97
CA PRO A 65 -9.38 -12.69 1.03
C PRO A 65 -9.49 -13.57 2.28
N SER A 66 -8.99 -14.79 2.19
CA SER A 66 -8.76 -15.66 3.35
C SER A 66 -7.32 -15.61 3.87
N LEU A 67 -6.42 -14.98 3.12
CA LEU A 67 -5.01 -14.84 3.44
C LEU A 67 -4.51 -13.47 2.98
N LEU A 68 -3.79 -12.77 3.87
CA LEU A 68 -3.09 -11.53 3.59
C LEU A 68 -1.61 -11.68 3.94
N ALA A 69 -0.75 -10.92 3.27
CA ALA A 69 0.63 -10.70 3.70
C ALA A 69 0.79 -9.27 4.20
N ILE A 70 1.45 -9.09 5.33
CA ILE A 70 1.83 -7.77 5.84
C ILE A 70 3.30 -7.54 5.53
N VAL A 71 3.58 -6.39 4.94
CA VAL A 71 4.91 -6.00 4.50
C VAL A 71 5.17 -4.55 4.85
N SER A 72 6.42 -4.23 5.17
CA SER A 72 6.85 -2.87 5.49
C SER A 72 8.02 -2.42 4.62
N GLN A 73 8.06 -1.12 4.33
CA GLN A 73 9.16 -0.49 3.63
C GLN A 73 9.49 0.86 4.24
N SER A 74 10.77 1.07 4.56
CA SER A 74 11.29 2.38 4.95
C SER A 74 11.61 3.18 3.70
N VAL A 75 11.14 4.43 3.62
CA VAL A 75 11.37 5.36 2.50
C VAL A 75 11.97 6.66 3.02
N LYS A 76 12.89 7.23 2.24
CA LYS A 76 13.49 8.52 2.56
C LYS A 76 12.47 9.64 2.35
N ILE A 77 12.48 10.63 3.25
CA ILE A 77 11.75 11.90 3.08
C ILE A 77 12.56 12.92 2.29
N MET A 78 11.88 13.96 1.83
CA MET A 78 12.52 15.19 1.34
C MET A 78 12.83 16.12 2.52
N GLN A 79 13.76 17.05 2.32
CA GLN A 79 14.28 17.94 3.39
C GLN A 79 13.22 18.85 4.03
N PHE A 80 12.11 19.10 3.34
CA PHE A 80 11.02 19.94 3.84
C PHE A 80 9.93 19.17 4.59
N VAL A 81 10.10 17.85 4.74
CA VAL A 81 9.19 16.98 5.49
C VAL A 81 9.78 16.76 6.87
N ASP A 82 9.11 17.26 7.89
CA ASP A 82 9.55 17.25 9.29
C ASP A 82 8.57 16.52 10.22
N GLU A 83 7.32 16.32 9.78
CA GLU A 83 6.28 15.72 10.58
C GLU A 83 6.36 14.18 10.55
N GLU A 84 6.27 13.58 11.75
CA GLU A 84 6.30 12.12 11.96
C GLU A 84 7.39 11.39 11.15
N THR A 85 8.62 11.83 11.36
CA THR A 85 9.79 11.24 10.75
C THR A 85 10.70 10.59 11.78
N GLY A 86 11.53 9.66 11.35
CA GLY A 86 12.46 8.98 12.26
C GLY A 86 13.61 8.32 11.51
N ILE A 87 14.56 7.76 12.25
CA ILE A 87 15.73 7.08 11.70
C ILE A 87 15.58 5.58 11.90
N ASP A 88 15.56 4.84 10.81
CA ASP A 88 15.74 3.39 10.80
C ASP A 88 17.25 3.09 10.92
N CYS A 89 17.69 2.75 12.12
CA CYS A 89 19.12 2.50 12.39
C CYS A 89 19.68 1.31 11.59
N ASN A 90 18.84 0.30 11.30
CA ASN A 90 19.29 -0.88 10.55
C ASN A 90 19.52 -0.58 9.07
N LYS A 91 18.60 0.20 8.46
CA LYS A 91 18.66 0.56 7.04
C LYS A 91 19.36 1.90 6.81
N ARG A 92 19.67 2.65 7.87
CA ARG A 92 20.24 4.01 7.82
C ARG A 92 19.38 4.95 6.95
N ILE A 93 18.06 4.89 7.15
CA ILE A 93 17.08 5.69 6.42
C ILE A 93 16.44 6.65 7.41
N ASN A 94 16.57 7.95 7.17
CA ASN A 94 15.74 8.97 7.80
C ASN A 94 14.48 9.15 6.95
N GLY A 95 13.31 8.88 7.54
CA GLY A 95 12.08 8.92 6.77
C GLY A 95 10.86 8.35 7.45
N ARG A 96 9.98 7.81 6.62
CA ARG A 96 8.73 7.14 7.03
C ARG A 96 8.73 5.66 6.64
N LYS A 97 7.98 4.89 7.40
CA LYS A 97 7.74 3.47 7.15
C LYS A 97 6.33 3.30 6.61
N ARG A 98 6.22 2.64 5.45
CA ARG A 98 4.96 2.28 4.82
C ARG A 98 4.68 0.82 5.09
N SER A 99 3.58 0.53 5.76
CA SER A 99 3.14 -0.83 6.09
C SER A 99 1.83 -1.12 5.37
N ILE A 100 1.74 -2.26 4.71
CA ILE A 100 0.63 -2.57 3.81
C ILE A 100 0.22 -4.03 4.02
N ALA A 101 -1.09 -4.29 4.09
CA ALA A 101 -1.64 -5.63 3.98
C ALA A 101 -2.10 -5.87 2.54
N VAL A 102 -1.56 -6.91 1.89
CA VAL A 102 -1.88 -7.27 0.51
C VAL A 102 -2.36 -8.71 0.40
N ASP A 103 -3.23 -8.98 -0.55
CA ASP A 103 -3.64 -10.34 -0.87
C ASP A 103 -2.75 -11.02 -1.94
N ARG A 104 -3.09 -12.24 -2.36
CA ARG A 104 -2.36 -12.98 -3.40
C ARG A 104 -2.38 -12.32 -4.77
N LEU A 105 -3.32 -11.42 -5.04
CA LEU A 105 -3.40 -10.63 -6.26
C LEU A 105 -2.66 -9.30 -6.13
N TRP A 106 -1.99 -9.06 -4.99
CA TRP A 106 -1.31 -7.81 -4.64
C TRP A 106 -2.26 -6.61 -4.56
N LEU A 107 -3.49 -6.87 -4.17
CA LEU A 107 -4.47 -5.84 -3.91
C LEU A 107 -4.33 -5.40 -2.45
N PRO A 108 -4.20 -4.10 -2.17
CA PRO A 108 -4.05 -3.59 -0.82
C PRO A 108 -5.39 -3.60 -0.09
N TRP A 109 -5.38 -4.06 1.15
CA TRP A 109 -6.54 -4.10 2.03
C TRP A 109 -6.43 -3.13 3.20
N SER A 110 -5.23 -2.75 3.53
CA SER A 110 -4.93 -1.75 4.56
C SER A 110 -3.57 -1.14 4.29
N VAL A 111 -3.45 0.15 4.56
CA VAL A 111 -2.22 0.92 4.43
C VAL A 111 -2.02 1.70 5.72
N ALA A 112 -0.80 1.77 6.22
CA ALA A 112 -0.42 2.63 7.33
C ALA A 112 0.96 3.24 7.07
N VAL A 113 1.12 4.51 7.40
CA VAL A 113 2.40 5.22 7.34
C VAL A 113 2.76 5.67 8.75
N THR A 114 4.02 5.46 9.14
CA THR A 114 4.56 5.83 10.45
C THR A 114 5.98 6.36 10.30
N ALA A 115 6.54 6.95 11.33
CA ALA A 115 7.97 7.26 11.38
C ALA A 115 8.80 5.95 11.25
N THR A 116 9.99 6.00 10.62
CA THR A 116 10.81 4.78 10.42
C THR A 116 11.37 4.18 11.71
N ASN A 117 11.47 4.95 12.81
CA ASN A 117 11.88 4.46 14.12
C ASN A 117 10.81 3.61 14.83
N ILE A 118 9.55 3.71 14.38
CA ILE A 118 8.47 2.83 14.87
C ILE A 118 8.77 1.40 14.45
N SER A 119 8.60 0.45 15.36
CA SER A 119 8.88 -0.98 15.12
C SER A 119 7.91 -1.56 14.06
N ASP A 120 8.33 -2.64 13.37
CA ASP A 120 7.43 -3.35 12.46
C ASP A 120 6.21 -3.92 13.19
N ASN A 121 6.37 -4.31 14.46
CA ASN A 121 5.26 -4.77 15.30
C ASN A 121 4.19 -3.70 15.50
N GLU A 122 4.59 -2.50 15.88
CA GLU A 122 3.65 -1.38 16.10
C GLU A 122 2.98 -0.94 14.80
N ALA A 123 3.76 -0.75 13.75
CA ALA A 123 3.24 -0.41 12.43
C ALA A 123 2.30 -1.50 11.89
N GLY A 124 2.63 -2.77 12.10
CA GLY A 124 1.79 -3.91 11.73
C GLY A 124 0.47 -3.96 12.50
N ARG A 125 0.47 -3.61 13.79
CA ARG A 125 -0.76 -3.53 14.59
C ARG A 125 -1.72 -2.48 14.04
N LEU A 126 -1.25 -1.31 13.64
CA LEU A 126 -2.08 -0.30 12.98
C LEU A 126 -2.73 -0.83 11.71
N VAL A 127 -1.97 -1.58 10.90
CA VAL A 127 -2.50 -2.22 9.68
C VAL A 127 -3.58 -3.24 10.02
N VAL A 128 -3.34 -4.09 11.03
CA VAL A 128 -4.28 -5.13 11.52
C VAL A 128 -5.55 -4.50 12.08
N ASP A 129 -5.44 -3.42 12.84
CA ASP A 129 -6.60 -2.72 13.41
C ASP A 129 -7.52 -2.17 12.32
N ARG A 130 -6.96 -1.62 11.26
CA ARG A 130 -7.70 -1.10 10.11
C ARG A 130 -8.36 -2.19 9.24
N LEU A 131 -7.95 -3.45 9.37
CA LEU A 131 -8.59 -4.58 8.69
C LEU A 131 -9.89 -5.05 9.36
N LYS A 132 -10.12 -4.66 10.62
CA LYS A 132 -11.31 -5.06 11.38
C LYS A 132 -12.59 -4.63 10.64
N GLY A 133 -13.45 -5.59 10.37
CA GLY A 133 -14.71 -5.35 9.66
C GLY A 133 -14.61 -5.35 8.12
N LYS A 134 -13.40 -5.17 7.54
CA LYS A 134 -13.22 -5.16 6.09
C LYS A 134 -13.07 -6.56 5.47
N VAL A 135 -12.54 -7.52 6.23
CA VAL A 135 -12.13 -8.84 5.70
C VAL A 135 -12.73 -10.01 6.49
N PRO A 136 -14.05 -10.22 6.43
CA PRO A 136 -14.73 -11.22 7.27
C PRO A 136 -14.26 -12.67 7.03
N ARG A 137 -13.69 -12.96 5.86
CA ARG A 137 -13.18 -14.30 5.50
C ARG A 137 -11.71 -14.51 5.84
N LEU A 138 -11.03 -13.50 6.38
CA LEU A 138 -9.61 -13.60 6.69
C LEU A 138 -9.36 -14.65 7.78
N LYS A 139 -8.43 -15.57 7.49
CA LYS A 139 -8.02 -16.64 8.41
C LYS A 139 -6.56 -16.53 8.78
N THR A 140 -5.71 -16.17 7.81
CA THR A 140 -4.25 -16.22 7.97
C THR A 140 -3.60 -14.92 7.54
N ILE A 141 -2.70 -14.42 8.36
CA ILE A 141 -1.81 -13.30 8.06
C ILE A 141 -0.39 -13.85 7.94
N VAL A 142 0.26 -13.59 6.81
CA VAL A 142 1.67 -13.94 6.59
C VAL A 142 2.52 -12.71 6.84
N ALA A 143 3.57 -12.85 7.64
CA ALA A 143 4.49 -11.77 7.96
C ALA A 143 5.95 -12.27 7.98
N ASP A 144 6.92 -11.37 7.88
CA ASP A 144 8.32 -11.75 7.98
C ASP A 144 8.75 -11.90 9.46
N HIS A 145 9.99 -12.35 9.69
CA HIS A 145 10.53 -12.58 11.03
C HIS A 145 10.73 -11.30 11.87
N GLY A 146 10.56 -10.13 11.30
CA GLY A 146 10.58 -8.84 12.00
C GLY A 146 9.35 -8.64 12.90
N TYR A 147 8.26 -9.36 12.60
CA TYR A 147 7.04 -9.35 13.37
C TYR A 147 7.12 -10.36 14.53
N LYS A 148 6.93 -9.90 15.77
CA LYS A 148 7.13 -10.68 16.99
C LYS A 148 5.81 -10.89 17.74
N VAL A 149 5.92 -11.46 18.94
CA VAL A 149 4.81 -11.88 19.79
C VAL A 149 3.69 -10.83 19.90
N SER A 150 4.01 -9.57 20.18
CA SER A 150 2.98 -8.52 20.36
C SER A 150 2.12 -8.24 19.11
N PHE A 151 2.67 -8.48 17.92
CA PHE A 151 1.92 -8.42 16.68
C PHE A 151 1.05 -9.67 16.50
N VAL A 152 1.61 -10.84 16.82
CA VAL A 152 0.91 -12.13 16.75
C VAL A 152 -0.31 -12.10 17.67
N ASP A 153 -0.12 -11.73 18.94
CA ASP A 153 -1.18 -11.62 19.93
C ASP A 153 -2.31 -10.69 19.42
N CYS A 154 -1.95 -9.53 18.88
CA CYS A 154 -2.94 -8.57 18.34
C CYS A 154 -3.75 -9.14 17.18
N ALA A 155 -3.17 -9.99 16.33
CA ALA A 155 -3.88 -10.61 15.21
C ALA A 155 -4.74 -11.80 15.70
N GLU A 156 -4.23 -12.59 16.66
CA GLU A 156 -4.94 -13.72 17.26
C GLU A 156 -6.15 -13.27 18.07
N ASP A 157 -6.06 -12.15 18.80
CA ASP A 157 -7.19 -11.51 19.49
C ASP A 157 -8.36 -11.15 18.54
N LYS A 158 -8.05 -10.98 17.24
CA LYS A 158 -9.04 -10.74 16.20
C LYS A 158 -9.52 -12.03 15.50
N GLY A 159 -9.00 -13.19 15.94
CA GLY A 159 -9.33 -14.50 15.40
C GLY A 159 -8.54 -14.88 14.14
N TRP A 160 -7.41 -14.23 13.86
CA TRP A 160 -6.56 -14.52 12.70
C TRP A 160 -5.28 -15.25 13.12
N GLN A 161 -4.95 -16.31 12.41
CA GLN A 161 -3.67 -17.02 12.58
C GLN A 161 -2.54 -16.24 11.91
N VAL A 162 -1.36 -16.22 12.55
CA VAL A 162 -0.17 -15.58 11.98
C VAL A 162 0.85 -16.63 11.57
N GLU A 163 1.28 -16.58 10.31
CA GLU A 163 2.35 -17.40 9.76
C GLU A 163 3.60 -16.53 9.59
N ILE A 164 4.60 -16.71 10.44
CA ILE A 164 5.88 -16.01 10.33
C ILE A 164 6.80 -16.78 9.38
N VAL A 165 7.18 -16.12 8.28
CA VAL A 165 8.11 -16.66 7.31
C VAL A 165 9.54 -16.49 7.81
N GLN A 166 10.23 -17.60 8.06
CA GLN A 166 11.62 -17.60 8.50
C GLN A 166 12.58 -17.76 7.31
N LYS A 167 13.74 -17.13 7.36
CA LYS A 167 14.84 -17.50 6.48
C LYS A 167 15.39 -18.86 6.93
N PRO A 168 15.50 -19.85 6.03
CA PRO A 168 16.15 -21.11 6.38
C PRO A 168 17.62 -20.85 6.72
N GLU A 169 18.04 -21.23 7.91
CA GLU A 169 19.39 -20.94 8.47
C GLU A 169 20.54 -21.64 7.73
N SER A 170 20.29 -22.61 6.87
CA SER A 170 21.38 -23.41 6.28
C SER A 170 21.09 -24.19 5.00
N SER A 171 20.16 -23.77 4.16
CA SER A 171 19.97 -24.51 2.91
C SER A 171 20.94 -24.05 1.82
N ARG A 172 21.91 -24.89 1.43
CA ARG A 172 22.58 -24.78 0.13
C ARG A 172 21.55 -25.07 -0.96
N GLY A 173 20.99 -24.01 -1.57
CA GLY A 173 20.02 -24.10 -2.65
C GLY A 173 18.73 -23.33 -2.37
N PHE A 174 17.93 -23.13 -3.40
CA PHE A 174 16.63 -22.46 -3.32
C PHE A 174 15.59 -23.46 -2.80
N VAL A 175 15.09 -23.24 -1.58
CA VAL A 175 13.94 -23.98 -1.03
C VAL A 175 12.72 -23.08 -1.11
N PRO A 176 11.71 -23.42 -1.93
CA PRO A 176 10.48 -22.65 -2.02
C PRO A 176 9.64 -22.87 -0.76
N GLU A 177 9.58 -21.88 0.12
CA GLU A 177 8.64 -21.87 1.23
C GLU A 177 7.27 -21.38 0.79
N LYS A 178 6.24 -22.02 1.34
CA LYS A 178 4.84 -21.66 1.09
C LYS A 178 4.62 -20.22 1.55
N ASN A 179 4.04 -19.38 0.69
CA ASN A 179 3.70 -17.98 0.94
C ASN A 179 4.87 -16.98 1.07
N ARG A 180 6.12 -17.41 1.18
CA ARG A 180 7.29 -16.51 1.28
C ARG A 180 7.38 -15.53 0.12
N TRP A 181 7.06 -15.97 -1.10
CA TRP A 181 7.04 -15.14 -2.29
C TRP A 181 6.12 -13.91 -2.16
N MET A 182 5.07 -13.97 -1.33
CA MET A 182 4.18 -12.83 -1.09
C MET A 182 4.90 -11.71 -0.34
N VAL A 183 5.74 -12.06 0.64
CA VAL A 183 6.52 -11.08 1.40
C VAL A 183 7.68 -10.55 0.56
N GLU A 184 8.42 -11.43 -0.12
CA GLU A 184 9.61 -11.02 -0.90
C GLU A 184 9.27 -10.18 -2.13
N ARG A 185 8.14 -10.44 -2.81
CA ARG A 185 7.72 -9.71 -4.02
C ARG A 185 7.04 -8.38 -3.75
N SER A 186 6.57 -8.13 -2.56
CA SER A 186 5.72 -6.96 -2.27
C SER A 186 6.40 -5.64 -2.60
N PHE A 187 7.69 -5.51 -2.29
CA PHE A 187 8.48 -4.32 -2.60
C PHE A 187 9.66 -4.61 -3.52
N GLY A 188 9.73 -5.81 -4.10
CA GLY A 188 10.82 -6.25 -4.94
C GLY A 188 10.79 -5.69 -6.37
N CYS A 189 11.90 -5.86 -7.10
CA CYS A 189 12.13 -5.37 -8.46
C CYS A 189 11.25 -6.02 -9.55
N GLY A 190 10.26 -6.80 -9.21
CA GLY A 190 9.30 -7.48 -10.09
C GLY A 190 7.90 -7.46 -9.51
N SER A 191 7.63 -6.54 -8.57
CA SER A 191 6.29 -6.41 -7.99
C SER A 191 5.27 -6.22 -9.11
N PRO A 192 4.21 -7.06 -9.18
CA PRO A 192 3.10 -6.88 -10.11
C PRO A 192 2.39 -5.53 -9.93
N LEU A 193 2.60 -4.88 -8.80
CA LEU A 193 2.07 -3.55 -8.50
C LEU A 193 2.74 -2.45 -9.32
N GLY A 194 3.82 -2.74 -10.07
CA GLY A 194 4.55 -1.70 -10.81
C GLY A 194 5.19 -0.64 -9.92
N LEU A 195 5.09 -0.80 -8.60
CA LEU A 195 5.73 0.05 -7.60
C LEU A 195 7.22 -0.28 -7.57
N ASN A 196 7.93 0.02 -8.65
CA ASN A 196 9.38 -0.15 -8.75
C ASN A 196 10.07 0.97 -7.95
N PHE A 197 10.11 0.82 -6.64
CA PHE A 197 10.77 1.75 -5.72
C PHE A 197 12.29 1.88 -5.97
N ARG A 198 12.88 1.02 -6.78
CA ARG A 198 14.33 1.00 -7.07
C ARG A 198 14.75 1.60 -8.41
N ARG A 199 13.82 1.91 -9.33
CA ARG A 199 14.19 2.49 -10.64
C ARG A 199 13.75 3.95 -10.72
N PRO A 200 14.68 4.92 -10.77
CA PRO A 200 14.38 6.36 -10.78
C PRO A 200 13.70 6.84 -12.08
N HIS A 201 13.54 6.01 -13.10
CA HIS A 201 13.14 6.44 -14.44
C HIS A 201 11.67 6.18 -14.84
N ARG A 202 10.81 5.62 -13.98
CA ARG A 202 9.40 5.46 -14.32
C ARG A 202 8.46 5.96 -13.22
N ARG A 203 8.03 7.20 -13.41
CA ARG A 203 6.71 7.82 -13.11
C ARG A 203 6.00 7.51 -11.77
N THR A 204 6.67 7.07 -10.72
CA THR A 204 6.05 7.04 -9.40
C THR A 204 6.88 7.88 -8.43
N SER A 205 6.28 8.99 -7.99
CA SER A 205 6.77 9.86 -6.92
C SER A 205 6.97 9.15 -5.56
N LEU A 206 6.73 7.85 -5.54
CA LEU A 206 6.78 7.00 -4.34
C LEU A 206 8.22 6.57 -3.95
N PHE A 207 9.24 6.93 -4.71
CA PHE A 207 10.64 6.64 -4.37
C PHE A 207 11.10 7.36 -3.09
N ARG A 208 10.55 8.54 -2.84
CA ARG A 208 10.71 9.30 -1.60
C ARG A 208 9.34 9.72 -1.11
N ASP A 209 9.24 9.98 0.18
CA ASP A 209 8.07 10.62 0.74
C ASP A 209 8.25 12.13 0.64
N VAL A 210 7.33 12.77 -0.06
CA VAL A 210 7.31 14.23 -0.29
C VAL A 210 6.13 14.87 0.42
N GLU A 211 5.29 14.04 1.05
CA GLU A 211 4.07 14.50 1.67
C GLU A 211 4.36 15.11 3.05
N LYS A 212 3.72 16.22 3.36
CA LYS A 212 3.92 16.95 4.61
C LYS A 212 3.42 16.13 5.80
N THR A 213 2.19 15.59 5.69
CA THR A 213 1.53 14.84 6.75
C THR A 213 1.52 13.34 6.47
N VAL A 214 1.29 12.54 7.49
CA VAL A 214 1.13 11.09 7.37
C VAL A 214 -0.13 10.75 6.58
N GLU A 215 -1.23 11.46 6.82
CA GLU A 215 -2.49 11.26 6.11
C GLU A 215 -2.33 11.50 4.60
N SER A 216 -1.63 12.57 4.22
CA SER A 216 -1.28 12.84 2.82
C SER A 216 -0.46 11.71 2.21
N SER A 217 0.52 11.17 2.94
CA SER A 217 1.36 10.06 2.48
C SER A 217 0.54 8.77 2.31
N GLU A 218 -0.40 8.48 3.22
CA GLU A 218 -1.32 7.36 3.09
C GLU A 218 -2.24 7.53 1.88
N ALA A 219 -2.83 8.71 1.70
CA ALA A 219 -3.69 9.02 0.56
C ALA A 219 -2.93 8.88 -0.78
N MET A 220 -1.68 9.33 -0.86
CA MET A 220 -0.86 9.15 -2.06
C MET A 220 -0.56 7.69 -2.36
N LEU A 221 -0.35 6.85 -1.35
CA LEU A 221 -0.23 5.41 -1.55
C LEU A 221 -1.53 4.80 -2.08
N GLN A 222 -2.67 5.17 -1.51
CA GLN A 222 -3.99 4.72 -1.96
C GLN A 222 -4.25 5.12 -3.42
N ILE A 223 -3.97 6.38 -3.79
CA ILE A 223 -4.10 6.87 -5.17
C ILE A 223 -3.19 6.08 -6.13
N ALA A 224 -1.97 5.77 -5.72
CA ALA A 224 -1.07 4.95 -6.54
C ALA A 224 -1.64 3.54 -6.76
N PHE A 225 -2.20 2.90 -5.74
CA PHE A 225 -2.88 1.61 -5.88
C PHE A 225 -4.13 1.69 -6.75
N ILE A 226 -4.95 2.73 -6.56
CA ILE A 226 -6.12 3.00 -7.40
C ILE A 226 -5.69 3.06 -8.87
N SER A 227 -4.66 3.84 -9.19
CA SER A 227 -4.13 3.95 -10.55
C SER A 227 -3.69 2.61 -11.12
N ILE A 228 -3.05 1.77 -10.32
CA ILE A 228 -2.60 0.44 -10.74
C ILE A 228 -3.79 -0.48 -11.04
N ILE A 229 -4.80 -0.48 -10.15
CA ILE A 229 -6.00 -1.32 -10.32
C ILE A 229 -6.79 -0.88 -11.55
N ILE A 230 -6.97 0.42 -11.76
CA ILE A 230 -7.64 0.96 -12.95
C ILE A 230 -6.91 0.53 -14.23
N ASN A 231 -5.58 0.59 -14.25
CA ASN A 231 -4.79 0.14 -15.39
C ASN A 231 -4.92 -1.39 -15.65
N ARG A 232 -5.31 -2.18 -14.65
CA ARG A 232 -5.64 -3.60 -14.86
C ARG A 232 -7.01 -3.79 -15.51
N PHE A 233 -7.99 -2.93 -15.20
CA PHE A 233 -9.30 -2.94 -15.86
C PHE A 233 -9.23 -2.54 -17.34
N ALA A 234 -8.25 -1.71 -17.72
CA ALA A 234 -8.06 -1.25 -19.10
C ALA A 234 -7.39 -2.28 -20.03
N LYS A 235 -6.92 -3.41 -19.48
CA LYS A 235 -6.32 -4.52 -20.23
C LYS A 235 -7.29 -5.67 -20.39
#